data_380cf740626fdeceec491a1dc5504fb5
#
_entry.id   380cf740626fdeceec491a1dc5504fb5
#
_cell.length_a   1.000
_cell.length_b   1.000
_cell.length_c   1.000
_cell.angle_alpha   90.00
_cell.angle_beta   90.00
_cell.angle_gamma   90.00
#
_symmetry.space_group_name_H-M   'P 1'
#
loop_
_entity.id
_entity.type
_entity.pdbx_description
1 polymer ?
#
loop_
_entity_poly.entity_id
_entity_poly.type
_entity_poly.pdbx_seq_one_letter_code
_entity_poly.pdbx_strand_id
1 'polypeptide(L)'
;MLCVVGDVKPDEIAAIAEDILPESRGEVIERDYGQEDMRVVEKCRREAMEVSMPQFLVGFKCPPAADGAALMRQDIIADIACDILLGDSSPLYQRLYDKGLINGSFGGGFDQLPGIAYLYAGGDSDAPETVVRAILDEAQRLAREGVDEAFYQQLRRASFGSTLRALNSFENI
;
A
#
# COMPACT_ATOMS: atom_id res chain seq x y z
N MET A 1 -17.20 -13.20 -12.58
CA MET A 1 -17.31 -13.59 -11.15
C MET A 1 -18.44 -12.77 -10.55
N LEU A 2 -19.39 -13.41 -9.83
CA LEU A 2 -20.46 -12.75 -9.09
C LEU A 2 -20.12 -12.87 -7.59
N CYS A 3 -20.12 -11.76 -6.86
CA CYS A 3 -19.96 -11.71 -5.43
C CYS A 3 -21.14 -10.94 -4.85
N VAL A 4 -21.83 -11.52 -3.87
CA VAL A 4 -22.99 -10.91 -3.22
C VAL A 4 -22.78 -10.97 -1.71
N VAL A 5 -22.90 -9.82 -1.06
CA VAL A 5 -22.76 -9.69 0.40
C VAL A 5 -24.02 -9.04 0.94
N GLY A 6 -24.64 -9.64 1.97
CA GLY A 6 -25.85 -9.13 2.62
C GLY A 6 -26.72 -10.23 3.21
N ASP A 7 -27.90 -9.86 3.66
CA ASP A 7 -28.92 -10.82 4.16
C ASP A 7 -29.67 -11.44 2.95
N VAL A 8 -29.00 -12.39 2.30
CA VAL A 8 -29.51 -13.06 1.08
C VAL A 8 -29.46 -14.57 1.23
N LYS A 9 -30.34 -15.27 0.52
CA LYS A 9 -30.31 -16.72 0.44
C LYS A 9 -29.45 -17.14 -0.78
N PRO A 10 -28.36 -17.87 -0.59
CA PRO A 10 -27.45 -18.26 -1.67
C PRO A 10 -28.14 -18.99 -2.82
N ASP A 11 -29.11 -19.88 -2.50
CA ASP A 11 -29.84 -20.66 -3.51
C ASP A 11 -30.73 -19.78 -4.42
N GLU A 12 -31.35 -18.73 -3.86
CA GLU A 12 -32.14 -17.78 -4.66
C GLU A 12 -31.23 -16.97 -5.60
N ILE A 13 -30.05 -16.55 -5.13
CA ILE A 13 -29.08 -15.84 -5.97
C ILE A 13 -28.52 -16.77 -7.05
N ALA A 14 -28.22 -18.02 -6.73
CA ALA A 14 -27.75 -19.00 -7.71
C ALA A 14 -28.78 -19.23 -8.81
N ALA A 15 -30.06 -19.40 -8.47
CA ALA A 15 -31.15 -19.59 -9.43
C ALA A 15 -31.31 -18.38 -10.37
N ILE A 16 -31.23 -17.15 -9.84
CA ILE A 16 -31.26 -15.92 -10.65
C ILE A 16 -30.03 -15.85 -11.58
N ALA A 17 -28.85 -16.21 -11.06
CA ALA A 17 -27.63 -16.20 -11.85
C ALA A 17 -27.65 -17.22 -13.00
N GLU A 18 -28.21 -18.42 -12.78
CA GLU A 18 -28.38 -19.45 -13.80
C GLU A 18 -29.34 -19.02 -14.90
N ASP A 19 -30.39 -18.27 -14.56
CA ASP A 19 -31.37 -17.76 -15.55
C ASP A 19 -30.80 -16.62 -16.42
N ILE A 20 -29.91 -15.80 -15.87
CA ILE A 20 -29.42 -14.59 -16.53
C ILE A 20 -28.06 -14.80 -17.22
N LEU A 21 -27.19 -15.62 -16.65
CA LEU A 21 -25.84 -15.81 -17.17
C LEU A 21 -25.82 -16.79 -18.35
N PRO A 22 -24.96 -16.58 -19.36
CA PRO A 22 -24.87 -17.49 -20.49
C PRO A 22 -24.35 -18.87 -20.07
N GLU A 23 -24.88 -19.92 -20.71
CA GLU A 23 -24.48 -21.31 -20.44
C GLU A 23 -23.00 -21.59 -20.78
N SER A 24 -22.42 -20.84 -21.72
CA SER A 24 -21.02 -21.06 -22.09
C SER A 24 -20.10 -20.42 -21.06
N ARG A 25 -19.37 -21.24 -20.36
CA ARG A 25 -18.25 -20.84 -19.52
C ARG A 25 -17.03 -20.68 -20.41
N GLY A 26 -16.53 -19.47 -20.56
CA GLY A 26 -15.24 -19.24 -21.18
C GLY A 26 -14.12 -19.96 -20.42
N GLU A 27 -13.00 -20.13 -21.07
CA GLU A 27 -11.79 -20.68 -20.44
C GLU A 27 -11.33 -19.73 -19.32
N VAL A 28 -11.03 -20.27 -18.14
CA VAL A 28 -10.47 -19.48 -17.03
C VAL A 28 -9.04 -19.12 -17.39
N ILE A 29 -8.81 -17.85 -17.66
CA ILE A 29 -7.48 -17.34 -17.98
C ILE A 29 -6.71 -17.22 -16.66
N GLU A 30 -5.64 -17.98 -16.53
CA GLU A 30 -4.69 -17.82 -15.42
C GLU A 30 -3.90 -16.51 -15.59
N ARG A 31 -3.72 -15.81 -14.49
CA ARG A 31 -2.89 -14.60 -14.49
C ARG A 31 -1.43 -15.01 -14.35
N ASP A 32 -0.63 -14.67 -15.34
CA ASP A 32 0.83 -14.76 -15.25
C ASP A 32 1.38 -13.42 -14.77
N TYR A 33 1.91 -13.40 -13.55
CA TYR A 33 2.54 -12.21 -12.96
C TYR A 33 4.02 -12.10 -13.34
N GLY A 34 4.57 -13.09 -14.07
CA GLY A 34 5.98 -13.17 -14.40
C GLY A 34 6.87 -13.41 -13.18
N GLN A 35 8.14 -13.18 -13.37
CA GLN A 35 9.15 -13.22 -12.30
C GLN A 35 9.86 -11.88 -12.22
N GLU A 36 9.78 -11.24 -11.06
CA GLU A 36 10.41 -9.95 -10.82
C GLU A 36 11.75 -10.13 -10.09
N ASP A 37 12.82 -9.61 -10.72
CA ASP A 37 14.14 -9.60 -10.10
C ASP A 37 14.19 -8.55 -8.98
N MET A 38 14.79 -8.89 -7.85
CA MET A 38 15.04 -7.94 -6.76
C MET A 38 16.02 -6.81 -7.15
N ARG A 39 16.81 -7.03 -8.21
CA ARG A 39 17.73 -6.02 -8.71
C ARG A 39 16.99 -4.93 -9.47
N VAL A 40 17.25 -3.67 -9.09
CA VAL A 40 16.76 -2.51 -9.81
C VAL A 40 17.65 -2.26 -11.04
N VAL A 41 17.04 -2.24 -12.23
CA VAL A 41 17.74 -2.03 -13.51
C VAL A 41 18.03 -0.54 -13.71
N GLU A 42 17.03 0.31 -13.57
CA GLU A 42 17.15 1.77 -13.67
C GLU A 42 16.79 2.40 -12.33
N LYS A 43 17.73 3.12 -11.73
CA LYS A 43 17.57 3.69 -10.38
C LYS A 43 16.81 5.01 -10.34
N CYS A 44 16.79 5.74 -11.43
CA CYS A 44 16.13 7.04 -11.51
C CYS A 44 15.76 7.34 -12.96
N ARG A 45 14.53 7.73 -13.18
CA ARG A 45 14.01 8.22 -14.46
C ARG A 45 13.39 9.59 -14.26
N ARG A 46 13.61 10.48 -15.21
CA ARG A 46 13.00 11.81 -15.23
C ARG A 46 12.29 12.02 -16.55
N GLU A 47 11.09 12.53 -16.47
CA GLU A 47 10.27 12.87 -17.63
C GLU A 47 9.77 14.31 -17.49
N ALA A 48 9.82 15.08 -18.56
CA ALA A 48 9.22 16.40 -18.62
C ALA A 48 7.74 16.26 -18.96
N MET A 49 6.86 16.78 -18.10
CA MET A 49 5.42 16.74 -18.26
C MET A 49 4.80 18.11 -17.96
N GLU A 50 3.64 18.40 -18.53
CA GLU A 50 2.85 19.61 -18.20
C GLU A 50 2.14 19.41 -16.85
N VAL A 51 2.86 19.68 -15.76
CA VAL A 51 2.35 19.61 -14.38
C VAL A 51 2.57 20.93 -13.67
N SER A 52 1.69 21.27 -12.73
CA SER A 52 1.78 22.51 -11.97
C SER A 52 2.94 22.52 -10.97
N MET A 53 3.32 21.36 -10.47
CA MET A 53 4.46 21.13 -9.57
C MET A 53 5.19 19.86 -9.94
N PRO A 54 6.50 19.76 -9.71
CA PRO A 54 7.23 18.52 -9.88
C PRO A 54 6.65 17.42 -8.98
N GLN A 55 6.44 16.25 -9.56
CA GLN A 55 5.95 15.06 -8.86
C GLN A 55 7.05 14.01 -8.79
N PHE A 56 7.08 13.25 -7.72
CA PHE A 56 7.99 12.12 -7.59
C PHE A 56 7.28 10.88 -7.06
N LEU A 57 7.83 9.74 -7.44
CA LEU A 57 7.48 8.44 -6.89
C LEU A 57 8.79 7.68 -6.64
N VAL A 58 8.93 7.11 -5.47
CA VAL A 58 10.04 6.23 -5.12
C VAL A 58 9.50 4.90 -4.65
N GLY A 59 10.11 3.80 -5.12
CA GLY A 59 9.74 2.43 -4.74
C GLY A 59 10.95 1.67 -4.19
N PHE A 60 10.69 0.82 -3.20
CA PHE A 60 11.67 -0.07 -2.59
C PHE A 60 11.16 -1.50 -2.69
N LYS A 61 11.82 -2.32 -3.49
CA LYS A 61 11.47 -3.74 -3.62
C LYS A 61 11.69 -4.46 -2.31
N CYS A 62 10.72 -5.27 -1.94
CA CYS A 62 10.73 -6.11 -0.75
C CYS A 62 10.60 -7.59 -1.16
N PRO A 63 11.19 -8.53 -0.41
CA PRO A 63 10.92 -9.94 -0.63
C PRO A 63 9.44 -10.26 -0.41
N PRO A 64 8.75 -10.86 -1.40
CA PRO A 64 7.35 -11.23 -1.23
C PRO A 64 7.23 -12.41 -0.25
N ALA A 65 6.16 -12.44 0.55
CA ALA A 65 5.86 -13.58 1.40
C ALA A 65 5.37 -14.78 0.57
N ALA A 66 5.57 -16.00 1.11
CA ALA A 66 5.38 -17.23 0.36
C ALA A 66 3.93 -17.77 0.35
N ASP A 67 3.13 -17.47 1.37
CA ASP A 67 1.79 -18.05 1.55
C ASP A 67 0.78 -17.05 2.13
N GLY A 68 -0.51 -17.41 2.15
CA GLY A 68 -1.60 -16.53 2.55
C GLY A 68 -1.47 -15.99 3.97
N ALA A 69 -1.04 -16.78 4.94
CA ALA A 69 -0.86 -16.32 6.32
C ALA A 69 0.36 -15.40 6.45
N ALA A 70 1.45 -15.74 5.78
CA ALA A 70 2.65 -14.90 5.73
C ALA A 70 2.39 -13.59 4.97
N LEU A 71 1.63 -13.64 3.87
CA LEU A 71 1.19 -12.47 3.12
C LEU A 71 0.40 -11.52 4.01
N MET A 72 -0.64 -12.01 4.70
CA MET A 72 -1.45 -11.19 5.60
C MET A 72 -0.60 -10.57 6.72
N ARG A 73 0.34 -11.34 7.29
CA ARG A 73 1.23 -10.83 8.33
C ARG A 73 2.17 -9.76 7.79
N GLN A 74 2.72 -9.96 6.60
CA GLN A 74 3.60 -8.97 5.94
C GLN A 74 2.84 -7.68 5.68
N ASP A 75 1.63 -7.77 5.17
CA ASP A 75 0.73 -6.63 4.90
C ASP A 75 0.52 -5.78 6.15
N ILE A 76 0.02 -6.38 7.23
CA ILE A 76 -0.25 -5.67 8.49
C ILE A 76 1.01 -5.02 9.07
N ILE A 77 2.16 -5.71 9.02
CA ILE A 77 3.42 -5.17 9.54
C ILE A 77 3.91 -4.03 8.65
N ALA A 78 3.80 -4.18 7.33
CA ALA A 78 4.24 -3.18 6.38
C ALA A 78 3.37 -1.92 6.45
N ASP A 79 2.06 -2.05 6.59
CA ASP A 79 1.14 -0.92 6.75
C ASP A 79 1.51 -0.09 7.99
N ILE A 80 1.68 -0.75 9.13
CA ILE A 80 2.10 -0.05 10.36
C ILE A 80 3.49 0.59 10.19
N ALA A 81 4.42 -0.08 9.52
CA ALA A 81 5.75 0.46 9.26
C ALA A 81 5.70 1.67 8.31
N CYS A 82 4.82 1.65 7.30
CA CYS A 82 4.55 2.79 6.42
C CYS A 82 3.97 3.97 7.21
N ASP A 83 3.00 3.74 8.07
CA ASP A 83 2.41 4.78 8.92
C ASP A 83 3.45 5.41 9.85
N ILE A 84 4.35 4.59 10.43
CA ILE A 84 5.44 5.07 11.28
C ILE A 84 6.43 5.94 10.50
N LEU A 85 6.76 5.56 9.28
CA LEU A 85 7.77 6.23 8.46
C LEU A 85 7.18 7.42 7.69
N LEU A 86 6.03 7.24 7.04
CA LEU A 86 5.49 8.13 6.02
C LEU A 86 4.16 8.77 6.39
N GLY A 87 3.44 8.24 7.39
CA GLY A 87 2.11 8.70 7.76
C GLY A 87 2.10 10.16 8.24
N ASP A 88 0.97 10.83 8.12
CA ASP A 88 0.78 12.25 8.46
C ASP A 88 1.19 12.59 9.90
N SER A 89 1.08 11.64 10.80
CA SER A 89 1.47 11.78 12.21
C SER A 89 2.95 11.47 12.47
N SER A 90 3.69 11.03 11.44
CA SER A 90 5.10 10.66 11.60
C SER A 90 5.98 11.89 11.81
N PRO A 91 7.05 11.79 12.61
CA PRO A 91 8.01 12.88 12.78
C PRO A 91 8.70 13.27 11.45
N LEU A 92 8.86 12.34 10.52
CA LEU A 92 9.41 12.63 9.19
C LEU A 92 8.47 13.53 8.40
N TYR A 93 7.18 13.14 8.29
CA TYR A 93 6.18 13.93 7.58
C TYR A 93 6.14 15.37 8.10
N GLN A 94 6.00 15.54 9.41
CA GLN A 94 5.91 16.86 10.02
C GLN A 94 7.15 17.72 9.74
N ARG A 95 8.35 17.16 9.87
CA ARG A 95 9.60 17.89 9.54
C ARG A 95 9.68 18.31 8.07
N LEU A 96 9.24 17.45 7.15
CA LEU A 96 9.26 17.77 5.72
C LEU A 96 8.20 18.81 5.36
N TYR A 97 7.02 18.68 5.93
CA TYR A 97 5.89 19.60 5.74
C TYR A 97 6.22 21.01 6.27
N ASP A 98 6.74 21.11 7.49
CA ASP A 98 7.13 22.39 8.12
C ASP A 98 8.24 23.12 7.33
N LYS A 99 9.10 22.36 6.65
CA LYS A 99 10.13 22.90 5.75
C LYS A 99 9.61 23.25 4.36
N GLY A 100 8.34 22.99 4.06
CA GLY A 100 7.76 23.18 2.74
C GLY A 100 8.35 22.27 1.65
N LEU A 101 8.97 21.14 2.04
CA LEU A 101 9.53 20.17 1.10
C LEU A 101 8.48 19.21 0.52
N ILE A 102 7.36 19.06 1.20
CA ILE A 102 6.18 18.29 0.79
C ILE A 102 4.91 19.09 1.08
N ASN A 103 3.82 18.67 0.48
CA ASN A 103 2.47 19.16 0.77
C ASN A 103 1.53 18.01 1.12
N GLY A 104 0.23 18.25 1.17
CA GLY A 104 -0.78 17.25 1.50
C GLY A 104 -0.96 16.13 0.46
N SER A 105 -0.26 16.18 -0.68
CA SER A 105 -0.23 15.09 -1.67
C SER A 105 0.78 13.99 -1.33
N PHE A 106 1.70 14.26 -0.38
CA PHE A 106 2.71 13.29 0.01
C PHE A 106 2.10 12.14 0.80
N GLY A 107 2.47 10.94 0.43
CA GLY A 107 2.09 9.72 1.12
C GLY A 107 2.83 8.52 0.57
N GLY A 108 2.52 7.37 1.11
CA GLY A 108 3.11 6.11 0.67
C GLY A 108 2.36 4.93 1.24
N GLY A 109 2.80 3.75 0.89
CA GLY A 109 2.19 2.51 1.34
C GLY A 109 3.03 1.30 0.95
N PHE A 110 2.42 0.15 1.15
CA PHE A 110 2.98 -1.13 0.78
C PHE A 110 1.99 -1.86 -0.12
N ASP A 111 2.49 -2.43 -1.20
CA ASP A 111 1.71 -3.28 -2.09
C ASP A 111 2.41 -4.61 -2.30
N GLN A 112 1.60 -5.67 -2.43
CA GLN A 112 2.10 -6.98 -2.77
C GLN A 112 1.17 -7.70 -3.76
N LEU A 113 1.80 -8.42 -4.67
CA LEU A 113 1.19 -9.34 -5.64
C LEU A 113 1.97 -10.66 -5.61
N PRO A 114 1.44 -11.76 -6.16
CA PRO A 114 2.20 -12.99 -6.27
C PRO A 114 3.58 -12.75 -6.91
N GLY A 115 4.64 -12.99 -6.15
CA GLY A 115 6.03 -12.80 -6.58
C GLY A 115 6.57 -11.36 -6.52
N ILE A 116 5.78 -10.37 -6.10
CA ILE A 116 6.18 -8.96 -6.06
C ILE A 116 5.71 -8.34 -4.75
N ALA A 117 6.61 -7.63 -4.06
CA ALA A 117 6.27 -6.78 -2.92
C ALA A 117 7.12 -5.52 -2.96
N TYR A 118 6.53 -4.37 -2.66
CA TYR A 118 7.26 -3.11 -2.63
C TYR A 118 6.61 -2.09 -1.70
N LEU A 119 7.46 -1.30 -1.06
CA LEU A 119 7.06 -0.08 -0.40
C LEU A 119 7.22 1.09 -1.37
N TYR A 120 6.31 2.03 -1.35
CA TYR A 120 6.39 3.23 -2.19
C TYR A 120 6.10 4.49 -1.39
N ALA A 121 6.62 5.61 -1.86
CA ALA A 121 6.28 6.95 -1.38
C ALA A 121 6.30 7.92 -2.55
N GLY A 122 5.44 8.94 -2.51
CA GLY A 122 5.38 9.94 -3.57
C GLY A 122 4.59 11.17 -3.17
N GLY A 123 4.56 12.13 -4.08
CA GLY A 123 3.84 13.39 -3.91
C GLY A 123 4.49 14.51 -4.70
N ASP A 124 4.04 15.73 -4.44
CA ASP A 124 4.61 16.93 -5.04
C ASP A 124 5.79 17.45 -4.22
N SER A 125 6.87 17.83 -4.87
CA SER A 125 8.05 18.44 -4.22
C SER A 125 8.93 19.16 -5.23
N ASP A 126 9.41 20.35 -4.88
CA ASP A 126 10.44 21.05 -5.64
C ASP A 126 11.85 20.47 -5.42
N ALA A 127 12.01 19.61 -4.41
CA ALA A 127 13.29 19.00 -4.03
C ALA A 127 13.15 17.50 -3.76
N PRO A 128 12.69 16.68 -4.74
CA PRO A 128 12.39 15.27 -4.55
C PRO A 128 13.57 14.44 -4.03
N GLU A 129 14.80 14.72 -4.49
CA GLU A 129 15.98 13.99 -4.00
C GLU A 129 16.26 14.24 -2.51
N THR A 130 15.94 15.45 -2.03
CA THR A 130 16.06 15.78 -0.59
C THR A 130 15.04 15.00 0.22
N VAL A 131 13.81 14.88 -0.28
CA VAL A 131 12.74 14.10 0.36
C VAL A 131 13.11 12.63 0.40
N VAL A 132 13.52 12.04 -0.72
CA VAL A 132 13.94 10.63 -0.81
C VAL A 132 15.10 10.34 0.15
N ARG A 133 16.09 11.23 0.24
CA ARG A 133 17.19 11.08 1.21
C ARG A 133 16.71 11.10 2.64
N ALA A 134 15.81 12.01 2.97
CA ALA A 134 15.22 12.09 4.31
C ALA A 134 14.43 10.83 4.69
N ILE A 135 13.72 10.23 3.73
CA ILE A 135 13.04 8.93 3.92
C ILE A 135 14.06 7.84 4.25
N LEU A 136 15.13 7.74 3.49
CA LEU A 136 16.19 6.73 3.70
C LEU A 136 16.90 6.92 5.04
N ASP A 137 17.23 8.15 5.39
CA ASP A 137 17.91 8.48 6.66
C ASP A 137 17.01 8.14 7.85
N GLU A 138 15.72 8.45 7.77
CA GLU A 138 14.75 8.12 8.81
C GLU A 138 14.54 6.61 8.95
N ALA A 139 14.40 5.89 7.82
CA ALA A 139 14.30 4.44 7.83
C ALA A 139 15.53 3.78 8.49
N GLN A 140 16.73 4.28 8.20
CA GLN A 140 17.96 3.81 8.84
C GLN A 140 18.01 4.16 10.34
N ARG A 141 17.51 5.33 10.71
CA ARG A 141 17.40 5.71 12.12
C ARG A 141 16.48 4.76 12.88
N LEU A 142 15.27 4.54 12.34
CA LEU A 142 14.29 3.62 12.93
C LEU A 142 14.83 2.18 13.04
N ALA A 143 15.58 1.72 12.05
CA ALA A 143 16.20 0.39 12.08
C ALA A 143 17.27 0.25 13.17
N ARG A 144 17.99 1.34 13.52
CA ARG A 144 19.04 1.32 14.56
C ARG A 144 18.52 1.60 15.96
N GLU A 145 17.61 2.53 16.09
CA GLU A 145 17.17 3.08 17.38
C GLU A 145 15.83 2.50 17.83
N GLY A 146 15.10 1.86 16.91
CA GLY A 146 13.75 1.40 17.14
C GLY A 146 12.70 2.51 16.98
N VAL A 147 11.48 2.15 17.26
CA VAL A 147 10.29 3.00 17.18
C VAL A 147 9.89 3.42 18.60
N ASP A 148 9.41 4.64 18.76
CA ASP A 148 8.78 5.06 20.02
C ASP A 148 7.57 4.17 20.34
N GLU A 149 7.58 3.54 21.51
CA GLU A 149 6.57 2.57 21.92
C GLU A 149 5.17 3.21 22.02
N ALA A 150 5.07 4.43 22.52
CA ALA A 150 3.78 5.11 22.66
C ALA A 150 3.17 5.43 21.29
N PHE A 151 4.00 5.88 20.35
CA PHE A 151 3.59 6.14 18.98
C PHE A 151 3.18 4.86 18.26
N TYR A 152 3.96 3.78 18.38
CA TYR A 152 3.59 2.46 17.84
C TYR A 152 2.25 1.98 18.38
N GLN A 153 2.01 2.07 19.70
CA GLN A 153 0.75 1.65 20.30
C GLN A 153 -0.43 2.51 19.84
N GLN A 154 -0.22 3.80 19.58
CA GLN A 154 -1.23 4.68 19.02
C GLN A 154 -1.61 4.22 17.61
N LEU A 155 -0.66 4.01 16.71
CA LEU A 155 -0.91 3.56 15.34
C LEU A 155 -1.56 2.18 15.31
N ARG A 156 -1.10 1.25 16.13
CA ARG A 156 -1.71 -0.08 16.25
C ARG A 156 -3.19 -0.01 16.65
N ARG A 157 -3.56 0.86 17.59
CA ARG A 157 -4.95 1.06 17.99
C ARG A 157 -5.76 1.72 16.87
N ALA A 158 -5.19 2.66 16.16
CA ALA A 158 -5.82 3.33 15.03
C ALA A 158 -6.11 2.34 13.89
N SER A 159 -5.14 1.53 13.51
CA SER A 159 -5.27 0.47 12.51
C SER A 159 -6.34 -0.55 12.89
N PHE A 160 -6.32 -1.05 14.14
CA PHE A 160 -7.36 -1.94 14.63
C PHE A 160 -8.75 -1.30 14.59
N GLY A 161 -8.88 -0.05 15.05
CA GLY A 161 -10.15 0.70 15.00
C GLY A 161 -10.64 0.93 13.57
N SER A 162 -9.74 1.16 12.62
CA SER A 162 -10.06 1.29 11.20
C SER A 162 -10.59 -0.03 10.63
N THR A 163 -9.92 -1.14 10.93
CA THR A 163 -10.36 -2.49 10.52
C THR A 163 -11.75 -2.82 11.07
N LEU A 164 -12.00 -2.56 12.35
CA LEU A 164 -13.34 -2.76 12.93
C LEU A 164 -14.41 -1.90 12.24
N ARG A 165 -14.08 -0.68 11.89
CA ARG A 165 -14.99 0.23 11.17
C ARG A 165 -15.25 -0.25 9.75
N ALA A 166 -14.24 -0.80 9.09
CA ALA A 166 -14.37 -1.36 7.75
C ALA A 166 -15.38 -2.51 7.68
N LEU A 167 -15.53 -3.31 8.75
CA LEU A 167 -16.53 -4.37 8.84
C LEU A 167 -18.00 -3.87 8.83
N ASN A 168 -18.24 -2.56 8.97
CA ASN A 168 -19.57 -1.98 8.80
C ASN A 168 -19.92 -1.66 7.34
N SER A 169 -19.01 -1.87 6.40
CA SER A 169 -19.24 -1.69 4.97
C SER A 169 -19.21 -3.03 4.25
N PHE A 170 -20.27 -3.32 3.50
CA PHE A 170 -20.33 -4.54 2.66
C PHE A 170 -19.23 -4.58 1.58
N GLU A 171 -18.66 -3.46 1.23
CA GLU A 171 -17.54 -3.39 0.28
C GLU A 171 -16.24 -3.99 0.84
N ASN A 172 -16.13 -4.10 2.18
CA ASN A 172 -14.94 -4.58 2.88
C ASN A 172 -15.12 -5.99 3.47
N ILE A 173 -16.26 -6.62 3.24
CA ILE A 173 -16.58 -7.99 3.66
C ILE A 173 -16.57 -8.90 2.44
#